data_92b2a5a3021e8b2fd50d319105881f9c
#
_entry.id   92b2a5a3021e8b2fd50d319105881f9c
#
_cell.length_a   1.000
_cell.length_b   1.000
_cell.length_c   1.000
_cell.angle_alpha   90.00
_cell.angle_beta   90.00
_cell.angle_gamma   90.00
#
_symmetry.space_group_name_H-M   'P 1'
#
loop_
_entity.id
_entity.type
_entity.pdbx_description
1 polymer ?
#
loop_
_entity_poly.entity_id
_entity_poly.type
_entity_poly.pdbx_seq_one_letter_code
_entity_poly.pdbx_strand_id
1 'polypeptide(L)'
;MSKIPYNHKAIEKKWREKWEENPVNVQFDEDGNKKEKYYCLDMFPYPSGNGLHVGHWRGYVISDVWSRYKLQQGYYIIHPMGWDAFGLPAENYAIKMGVHPSISTEANI
;
A
#
# COMPACT_ATOMS: atom_id res chain seq x y z
N MET A 1 -3.43 21.07 33.14
CA MET A 1 -3.68 19.87 32.34
C MET A 1 -2.41 19.50 31.61
N SER A 2 -1.74 18.41 31.95
CA SER A 2 -0.57 17.93 31.25
C SER A 2 -1.01 17.47 29.84
N LYS A 3 -0.49 18.09 28.79
CA LYS A 3 -0.72 17.64 27.42
C LYS A 3 -0.07 16.27 27.28
N ILE A 4 -0.87 15.22 27.10
CA ILE A 4 -0.35 13.90 26.74
C ILE A 4 0.33 14.07 25.39
N PRO A 5 1.64 13.79 25.28
CA PRO A 5 2.34 13.94 24.00
C PRO A 5 1.74 12.98 22.96
N TYR A 6 1.53 13.49 21.74
CA TYR A 6 1.03 12.69 20.63
C TYR A 6 2.05 11.60 20.24
N ASN A 7 1.71 10.36 20.52
CA ASN A 7 2.55 9.20 20.20
C ASN A 7 2.03 8.48 18.96
N HIS A 8 2.49 8.94 17.78
CA HIS A 8 2.05 8.38 16.49
C HIS A 8 2.36 6.87 16.37
N LYS A 9 3.53 6.42 16.82
CA LYS A 9 3.92 5.00 16.73
C LYS A 9 2.97 4.06 17.47
N ALA A 10 2.54 4.46 18.68
CA ALA A 10 1.58 3.67 19.44
C ALA A 10 0.18 3.67 18.80
N ILE A 11 -0.22 4.81 18.21
CA ILE A 11 -1.50 4.96 17.53
C ILE A 11 -1.51 4.12 16.24
N GLU A 12 -0.47 4.21 15.44
CA GLU A 12 -0.31 3.45 14.18
C GLU A 12 -0.34 1.93 14.45
N LYS A 13 0.43 1.47 15.46
CA LYS A 13 0.43 0.06 15.85
C LYS A 13 -0.97 -0.41 16.24
N LYS A 14 -1.64 0.31 17.14
CA LYS A 14 -3.00 -0.01 17.61
C LYS A 14 -4.00 -0.13 16.46
N TRP A 15 -3.99 0.82 15.50
CA TRP A 15 -4.96 0.81 14.42
C TRP A 15 -4.64 -0.24 13.36
N ARG A 16 -3.38 -0.54 13.13
CA ARG A 16 -2.97 -1.63 12.24
C ARG A 16 -3.50 -2.96 12.74
N GLU A 17 -3.26 -3.29 14.02
CA GLU A 17 -3.77 -4.49 14.66
C GLU A 17 -5.31 -4.58 14.58
N LYS A 18 -6.02 -3.47 14.86
CA LYS A 18 -7.49 -3.44 14.75
C LYS A 18 -8.02 -3.66 13.33
N TRP A 19 -7.35 -3.17 12.32
CA TRP A 19 -7.77 -3.36 10.92
C TRP A 19 -7.45 -4.77 10.40
N GLU A 20 -6.44 -5.43 10.95
CA GLU A 20 -6.16 -6.83 10.69
C GLU A 20 -7.25 -7.74 11.29
N GLU A 21 -7.67 -7.46 12.53
CA GLU A 21 -8.72 -8.20 13.20
C GLU A 21 -10.11 -7.94 12.59
N ASN A 22 -10.39 -6.72 12.21
CA ASN A 22 -11.69 -6.27 11.71
C ASN A 22 -11.52 -5.44 10.42
N PRO A 23 -11.44 -6.09 9.25
CA PRO A 23 -11.34 -5.40 7.99
C PRO A 23 -12.51 -4.44 7.75
N VAL A 24 -12.23 -3.17 7.54
CA VAL A 24 -13.25 -2.14 7.28
C VAL A 24 -13.72 -2.09 5.83
N ASN A 25 -12.92 -2.62 4.91
CA ASN A 25 -13.23 -2.67 3.48
C ASN A 25 -13.97 -3.97 3.14
N VAL A 26 -15.27 -4.02 3.42
CA VAL A 26 -16.13 -5.19 3.18
C VAL A 26 -17.07 -4.94 2.00
N GLN A 27 -17.30 -6.00 1.21
CA GLN A 27 -18.05 -5.93 -0.05
C GLN A 27 -19.57 -5.74 0.15
N PHE A 28 -20.08 -6.16 1.29
CA PHE A 28 -21.51 -6.07 1.62
C PHE A 28 -21.71 -5.15 2.81
N ASP A 29 -22.85 -4.45 2.84
CA ASP A 29 -23.26 -3.66 3.99
C ASP A 29 -23.88 -4.54 5.09
N GLU A 30 -24.34 -3.91 6.19
CA GLU A 30 -24.96 -4.61 7.32
C GLU A 30 -26.30 -5.28 6.95
N ASP A 31 -26.97 -4.77 5.92
CA ASP A 31 -28.22 -5.32 5.41
C ASP A 31 -28.01 -6.42 4.34
N GLY A 32 -26.75 -6.72 4.02
CA GLY A 32 -26.37 -7.74 3.03
C GLY A 32 -26.42 -7.24 1.58
N ASN A 33 -26.61 -5.93 1.34
CA ASN A 33 -26.58 -5.37 0.00
C ASN A 33 -25.14 -5.17 -0.46
N LYS A 34 -24.91 -5.42 -1.75
CA LYS A 34 -23.60 -5.24 -2.35
C LYS A 34 -23.27 -3.77 -2.54
N LYS A 35 -22.17 -3.32 -1.94
CA LYS A 35 -21.67 -1.96 -2.11
C LYS A 35 -21.20 -1.68 -3.53
N GLU A 36 -21.34 -0.42 -3.95
CA GLU A 36 -20.75 0.05 -5.19
C GLU A 36 -19.23 -0.03 -5.12
N LYS A 37 -18.60 -0.48 -6.20
CA LYS A 37 -17.14 -0.62 -6.28
C LYS A 37 -16.50 0.70 -6.69
N TYR A 38 -15.42 1.05 -6.02
CA TYR A 38 -14.52 2.12 -6.43
C TYR A 38 -13.13 1.55 -6.69
N TYR A 39 -12.65 1.69 -7.92
CA TYR A 39 -11.33 1.23 -8.31
C TYR A 39 -10.34 2.39 -8.29
N CYS A 40 -9.31 2.30 -7.43
CA CYS A 40 -8.23 3.27 -7.34
C CYS A 40 -6.94 2.59 -7.80
N LEU A 41 -6.46 2.97 -8.98
CA LEU A 41 -5.25 2.39 -9.56
C LEU A 41 -4.05 3.29 -9.26
N ASP A 42 -2.96 2.68 -8.83
CA ASP A 42 -1.66 3.31 -8.66
C ASP A 42 -0.59 2.56 -9.44
N MET A 43 0.53 3.21 -9.73
CA MET A 43 1.68 2.54 -10.33
C MET A 43 2.39 1.69 -9.29
N PHE A 44 2.78 0.48 -9.66
CA PHE A 44 3.59 -0.37 -8.79
C PHE A 44 5.05 0.08 -8.83
N PRO A 45 5.77 0.06 -7.68
CA PRO A 45 7.19 0.35 -7.65
C PRO A 45 8.01 -0.77 -8.29
N TYR A 46 9.15 -0.40 -8.87
CA TYR A 46 10.16 -1.36 -9.31
C TYR A 46 10.99 -1.86 -8.11
N PRO A 47 11.30 -3.17 -8.01
CA PRO A 47 12.22 -3.70 -7.01
C PRO A 47 13.68 -3.47 -7.42
N SER A 48 14.05 -2.22 -7.72
CA SER A 48 15.36 -1.81 -8.26
C SER A 48 16.36 -1.35 -7.18
N GLY A 49 16.13 -1.69 -5.91
CA GLY A 49 16.98 -1.36 -4.77
C GLY A 49 16.24 -1.47 -3.45
N ASN A 50 16.96 -1.21 -2.36
CA ASN A 50 16.39 -1.29 -1.02
C ASN A 50 15.45 -0.11 -0.74
N GLY A 51 14.17 -0.41 -0.56
CA GLY A 51 13.16 0.53 -0.11
C GLY A 51 12.62 1.47 -1.19
N LEU A 52 11.69 2.31 -0.76
CA LEU A 52 11.01 3.30 -1.58
C LEU A 52 11.60 4.69 -1.34
N HIS A 53 11.51 5.56 -2.34
CA HIS A 53 11.93 6.97 -2.21
C HIS A 53 10.72 7.90 -2.08
N VAL A 54 10.96 9.17 -1.75
CA VAL A 54 9.92 10.19 -1.51
C VAL A 54 8.96 10.36 -2.70
N GLY A 55 9.43 10.14 -3.93
CA GLY A 55 8.57 10.18 -5.12
C GLY A 55 7.46 9.13 -5.10
N HIS A 56 7.71 7.94 -4.58
CA HIS A 56 6.69 6.91 -4.37
C HIS A 56 5.66 7.35 -3.32
N TRP A 57 6.11 7.95 -2.24
CA TRP A 57 5.23 8.46 -1.18
C TRP A 57 4.20 9.45 -1.71
N ARG A 58 4.59 10.33 -2.60
CA ARG A 58 3.69 11.33 -3.17
C ARG A 58 2.49 10.69 -3.88
N GLY A 59 2.72 9.63 -4.64
CA GLY A 59 1.63 8.89 -5.31
C GLY A 59 0.81 8.09 -4.29
N TYR A 60 1.46 7.17 -3.59
CA TYR A 60 0.79 6.16 -2.76
C TYR A 60 0.04 6.73 -1.57
N VAL A 61 0.56 7.80 -0.93
CA VAL A 61 -0.16 8.44 0.17
C VAL A 61 -1.43 9.15 -0.32
N ILE A 62 -1.39 9.79 -1.48
CA ILE A 62 -2.56 10.48 -2.02
C ILE A 62 -3.64 9.48 -2.41
N SER A 63 -3.28 8.41 -3.10
CA SER A 63 -4.23 7.37 -3.53
C SER A 63 -4.80 6.59 -2.33
N ASP A 64 -4.00 6.33 -1.29
CA ASP A 64 -4.48 5.70 -0.05
C ASP A 64 -5.48 6.61 0.70
N VAL A 65 -5.17 7.89 0.86
CA VAL A 65 -6.08 8.85 1.50
C VAL A 65 -7.38 8.96 0.72
N TRP A 66 -7.32 9.02 -0.61
CA TRP A 66 -8.51 9.07 -1.45
C TRP A 66 -9.34 7.80 -1.35
N SER A 67 -8.70 6.64 -1.36
CA SER A 67 -9.36 5.34 -1.20
C SER A 67 -10.07 5.24 0.15
N ARG A 68 -9.42 5.67 1.24
CA ARG A 68 -10.03 5.72 2.58
C ARG A 68 -11.18 6.70 2.67
N TYR A 69 -11.10 7.84 2.00
CA TYR A 69 -12.20 8.79 1.90
C TYR A 69 -13.41 8.18 1.18
N LYS A 70 -13.21 7.48 0.07
CA LYS A 70 -14.26 6.75 -0.64
C LYS A 70 -14.84 5.60 0.18
N LEU A 71 -14.02 4.89 0.92
CA LEU A 71 -14.46 3.86 1.86
C LEU A 71 -15.44 4.43 2.89
N GLN A 72 -15.15 5.60 3.46
CA GLN A 72 -16.06 6.28 4.39
C GLN A 72 -17.37 6.77 3.76
N GLN A 73 -17.40 6.91 2.44
CA GLN A 73 -18.62 7.20 1.67
C GLN A 73 -19.46 5.96 1.35
N GLY A 74 -19.06 4.78 1.83
CA GLY A 74 -19.81 3.54 1.65
C GLY A 74 -19.39 2.69 0.45
N TYR A 75 -18.36 3.08 -0.31
CA TYR A 75 -17.86 2.26 -1.41
C TYR A 75 -17.07 1.04 -0.91
N TYR A 76 -17.10 -0.04 -1.71
CA TYR A 76 -16.12 -1.11 -1.60
C TYR A 76 -14.91 -0.77 -2.46
N ILE A 77 -13.75 -0.65 -1.83
CA ILE A 77 -12.53 -0.16 -2.48
C ILE A 77 -11.75 -1.32 -3.10
N ILE A 78 -11.37 -1.15 -4.36
CA ILE A 78 -10.38 -1.98 -5.03
C ILE A 78 -9.14 -1.10 -5.25
N HIS A 79 -8.14 -1.25 -4.40
CA HIS A 79 -6.87 -0.54 -4.44
C HIS A 79 -5.73 -1.55 -4.48
N PRO A 80 -5.45 -2.17 -5.64
CA PRO A 80 -4.40 -3.17 -5.76
C PRO A 80 -3.03 -2.52 -5.58
N MET A 81 -2.13 -3.22 -4.89
CA MET A 81 -0.74 -2.86 -4.74
C MET A 81 0.13 -4.09 -4.97
N GLY A 82 1.32 -3.89 -5.53
CA GLY A 82 2.25 -4.96 -5.84
C GLY A 82 3.59 -4.40 -6.29
N TRP A 83 4.31 -5.20 -7.08
CA TRP A 83 5.63 -4.85 -7.60
C TRP A 83 5.62 -4.94 -9.12
N ASP A 84 6.20 -3.94 -9.79
CA ASP A 84 6.56 -4.02 -11.21
C ASP A 84 7.92 -4.72 -11.30
N ALA A 85 7.86 -6.06 -11.20
CA ALA A 85 9.04 -6.91 -10.95
C ALA A 85 9.84 -7.24 -12.22
N PHE A 86 9.37 -6.84 -13.40
CA PHE A 86 10.00 -7.16 -14.69
C PHE A 86 10.45 -5.90 -15.42
N GLY A 87 11.46 -6.07 -16.29
CA GLY A 87 11.94 -5.01 -17.18
C GLY A 87 13.24 -4.36 -16.75
N LEU A 88 13.64 -3.35 -17.50
CA LEU A 88 14.97 -2.72 -17.44
C LEU A 88 15.43 -2.27 -16.04
N PRO A 89 14.58 -1.69 -15.16
CA PRO A 89 15.05 -1.28 -13.84
C PRO A 89 15.56 -2.46 -12.99
N ALA A 90 14.85 -3.58 -12.98
CA ALA A 90 15.25 -4.78 -12.25
C ALA A 90 16.48 -5.44 -12.91
N GLU A 91 16.52 -5.52 -14.23
CA GLU A 91 17.63 -6.09 -14.99
C GLU A 91 18.91 -5.26 -14.83
N ASN A 92 18.85 -3.93 -14.95
CA ASN A 92 20.00 -3.05 -14.75
C ASN A 92 20.56 -3.14 -13.32
N TYR A 93 19.67 -3.27 -12.32
CA TYR A 93 20.11 -3.49 -10.96
C TYR A 93 20.83 -4.83 -10.80
N ALA A 94 20.31 -5.90 -11.39
CA ALA A 94 20.93 -7.22 -11.38
C ALA A 94 22.32 -7.24 -12.06
N ILE A 95 22.44 -6.57 -13.20
CA ILE A 95 23.72 -6.39 -13.92
C ILE A 95 24.73 -5.67 -13.02
N LYS A 96 24.31 -4.58 -12.39
CA LYS A 96 25.15 -3.80 -11.47
C LYS A 96 25.64 -4.64 -10.27
N MET A 97 24.79 -5.53 -9.77
CA MET A 97 25.11 -6.41 -8.65
C MET A 97 25.82 -7.69 -9.07
N GLY A 98 25.93 -7.99 -10.35
CA GLY A 98 26.56 -9.21 -10.88
C GLY A 98 25.78 -10.49 -10.56
N VAL A 99 24.46 -10.41 -10.44
CA VAL A 99 23.58 -11.55 -10.10
C VAL A 99 22.49 -11.74 -11.14
N HIS A 100 21.82 -12.89 -11.11
CA HIS A 100 20.65 -13.11 -11.96
C HIS A 100 19.48 -12.23 -11.52
N PRO A 101 18.67 -11.65 -12.45
CA PRO A 101 17.56 -10.75 -12.12
C PRO A 101 16.55 -11.32 -11.10
N SER A 102 16.23 -12.61 -11.16
CA SER A 102 15.31 -13.23 -10.18
C SER A 102 15.83 -13.12 -8.75
N ILE A 103 17.16 -13.33 -8.53
CA ILE A 103 17.76 -13.28 -7.20
C ILE A 103 17.66 -11.87 -6.62
N SER A 104 18.02 -10.86 -7.41
CA SER A 104 17.95 -9.46 -6.95
C SER A 104 16.52 -8.98 -6.76
N THR A 105 15.59 -9.41 -7.62
CA THR A 105 14.19 -9.08 -7.53
C THR A 105 13.53 -9.65 -6.27
N GLU A 106 13.72 -10.96 -6.03
CA GLU A 106 13.20 -11.63 -4.82
C GLU A 106 13.76 -11.03 -3.53
N ALA A 107 15.02 -10.63 -3.53
CA ALA A 107 15.65 -10.00 -2.37
C ALA A 107 15.15 -8.55 -2.10
N ASN A 108 14.62 -7.86 -3.12
CA ASN A 108 14.15 -6.48 -3.04
C ASN A 108 12.63 -6.38 -2.83
N ILE A 109 11.87 -7.47 -2.98
CA ILE A 109 10.45 -7.59 -2.68
C ILE A 109 10.24 -7.91 -1.19
#